data_00a15a511121b8842348f4f3a714fb76
#
_entry.id   00a15a511121b8842348f4f3a714fb76
#
_cell.length_a   1.000
_cell.length_b   1.000
_cell.length_c   1.000
_cell.angle_alpha   90.00
_cell.angle_beta   90.00
_cell.angle_gamma   90.00
#
_symmetry.space_group_name_H-M   'P 1'
#
loop_
_entity.id
_entity.type
_entity.pdbx_description
1 polymer ?
#
loop_
_entity_poly.entity_id
_entity_poly.type
_entity_poly.pdbx_seq_one_letter_code
_entity_poly.pdbx_strand_id
1 'polypeptide(L)'
;YTNKFGNDVYVIYGMSMGGIVASMIWKNKNINIRKLILESSPLVSQSNFITSILTKQYLTITEKARQRDENVVAQAVGSMVKEKHLEIFLKLLDNMSDTTIVNYLKAVGSFKLPPNIDTPSTEIYYLHGTKMAEMYAKKTAKYIKKNYPNANIITFDGKAHCEDALINSEEHINVLNKILR
;
A
#
# COMPACT_ATOMS: atom_id res chain seq x y z
N TYR A 1 -6.08 15.50 15.76
CA TYR A 1 -6.86 14.31 16.09
C TYR A 1 -6.88 14.07 17.60
N THR A 2 -5.74 13.86 18.23
CA THR A 2 -5.61 13.47 19.65
C THR A 2 -6.26 14.47 20.63
N ASN A 3 -6.15 15.77 20.35
CA ASN A 3 -6.79 16.82 21.16
C ASN A 3 -8.33 16.74 21.17
N LYS A 4 -8.93 16.10 20.16
CA LYS A 4 -10.38 15.99 20.00
C LYS A 4 -10.93 14.62 20.39
N PHE A 5 -10.19 13.56 20.10
CA PHE A 5 -10.67 12.17 20.17
C PHE A 5 -9.87 11.29 21.15
N GLY A 6 -8.82 11.84 21.80
CA GLY A 6 -7.92 11.07 22.64
C GLY A 6 -6.86 10.30 21.84
N ASN A 7 -6.07 9.50 22.57
CA ASN A 7 -4.92 8.80 21.98
C ASN A 7 -5.20 7.35 21.60
N ASP A 8 -6.38 6.82 21.92
CA ASP A 8 -6.71 5.43 21.63
C ASP A 8 -7.42 5.32 20.28
N VAL A 9 -6.83 4.49 19.40
CA VAL A 9 -7.35 4.22 18.07
C VAL A 9 -7.53 2.72 17.91
N TYR A 10 -8.75 2.30 17.60
CA TYR A 10 -9.05 0.88 17.44
C TYR A 10 -8.32 0.29 16.24
N VAL A 11 -8.35 0.94 15.09
CA VAL A 11 -7.69 0.47 13.86
C VAL A 11 -7.09 1.61 13.06
N ILE A 12 -5.89 1.37 12.52
CA ILE A 12 -5.34 2.13 11.40
C ILE A 12 -5.14 1.17 10.23
N TYR A 13 -5.72 1.50 9.10
CA TYR A 13 -5.53 0.78 7.85
C TYR A 13 -4.79 1.67 6.86
N GLY A 14 -3.72 1.14 6.29
CA GLY A 14 -2.91 1.82 5.29
C GLY A 14 -2.64 0.94 4.08
N MET A 15 -3.04 1.39 2.90
CA MET A 15 -2.83 0.71 1.63
C MET A 15 -1.67 1.34 0.87
N SER A 16 -0.76 0.54 0.31
CA SER A 16 0.40 1.00 -0.48
C SER A 16 1.22 2.03 0.30
N MET A 17 1.40 3.25 -0.20
CA MET A 17 2.06 4.34 0.52
C MET A 17 1.34 4.72 1.83
N GLY A 18 0.01 4.56 1.88
CA GLY A 18 -0.75 4.76 3.12
C GLY A 18 -0.26 3.89 4.26
N GLY A 19 0.25 2.69 3.98
CA GLY A 19 0.86 1.83 5.00
C GLY A 19 2.21 2.35 5.51
N ILE A 20 2.98 3.07 4.68
CA ILE A 20 4.18 3.79 5.16
C ILE A 20 3.76 4.85 6.18
N VAL A 21 2.76 5.68 5.84
CA VAL A 21 2.23 6.72 6.75
C VAL A 21 1.69 6.10 8.04
N ALA A 22 0.88 5.04 7.93
CA ALA A 22 0.37 4.29 9.09
C ALA A 22 1.50 3.76 9.98
N SER A 23 2.56 3.22 9.36
CA SER A 23 3.74 2.74 10.07
C SER A 23 4.52 3.86 10.76
N MET A 24 4.59 5.05 10.18
CA MET A 24 5.22 6.22 10.80
C MET A 24 4.41 6.71 12.01
N ILE A 25 3.09 6.74 11.91
CA ILE A 25 2.20 7.07 13.03
C ILE A 25 2.41 6.06 14.17
N TRP A 26 2.38 4.78 13.85
CA TRP A 26 2.60 3.70 14.81
C TRP A 26 3.97 3.79 15.50
N LYS A 27 5.04 4.04 14.72
CA LYS A 27 6.41 4.21 15.23
C LYS A 27 6.53 5.35 16.25
N ASN A 28 5.79 6.43 16.05
CA ASN A 28 5.88 7.62 16.91
C ASN A 28 5.25 7.43 18.29
N LYS A 29 4.47 6.35 18.50
CA LYS A 29 3.85 5.99 19.79
C LYS A 29 2.99 7.08 20.44
N ASN A 30 2.63 8.12 19.71
CA ASN A 30 1.76 9.19 20.21
C ASN A 30 0.28 8.76 20.25
N ILE A 31 -0.02 7.63 19.62
CA ILE A 31 -1.36 7.06 19.53
C ILE A 31 -1.25 5.56 19.87
N ASN A 32 -2.14 5.09 20.74
CA ASN A 32 -2.28 3.67 21.06
C ASN A 32 -3.13 3.01 19.99
N ILE A 33 -2.52 2.22 19.12
CA ILE A 33 -3.20 1.54 18.03
C ILE A 33 -3.43 0.09 18.44
N ARG A 34 -4.70 -0.34 18.48
CA ARG A 34 -5.02 -1.74 18.78
C ARG A 34 -4.77 -2.66 17.58
N LYS A 35 -5.19 -2.27 16.38
CA LYS A 35 -4.98 -3.06 15.16
C LYS A 35 -4.33 -2.20 14.07
N LEU A 36 -3.19 -2.64 13.55
CA LEU A 36 -2.48 -2.01 12.44
C LEU A 36 -2.59 -2.92 11.21
N ILE A 37 -3.33 -2.48 10.21
CA ILE A 37 -3.54 -3.20 8.97
C ILE A 37 -2.76 -2.49 7.85
N LEU A 38 -1.83 -3.21 7.24
CA LEU A 38 -0.94 -2.70 6.20
C LEU A 38 -1.13 -3.56 4.95
N GLU A 39 -1.62 -2.96 3.86
CA GLU A 39 -1.90 -3.70 2.64
C GLU A 39 -0.96 -3.29 1.51
N SER A 40 -0.30 -4.28 0.90
CA SER A 40 0.63 -4.13 -0.23
C SER A 40 1.66 -3.02 -0.02
N SER A 41 1.98 -2.72 1.24
CA SER A 41 2.81 -1.58 1.62
C SER A 41 4.29 -1.92 1.49
N PRO A 42 5.10 -1.11 0.79
CA PRO A 42 6.53 -1.34 0.61
C PRO A 42 7.32 -0.87 1.84
N LEU A 43 7.45 -1.72 2.86
CA LEU A 43 8.06 -1.39 4.15
C LEU A 43 9.54 -1.79 4.24
N VAL A 44 10.16 -2.16 3.13
CA VAL A 44 11.59 -2.52 3.02
C VAL A 44 12.21 -1.69 1.92
N SER A 45 13.29 -0.98 2.24
CA SER A 45 13.99 -0.13 1.28
C SER A 45 14.45 -0.91 0.04
N GLN A 46 14.45 -0.23 -1.07
CA GLN A 46 14.93 -0.70 -2.36
C GLN A 46 16.26 -0.04 -2.70
N SER A 47 17.04 -0.64 -3.60
CA SER A 47 18.24 0.02 -4.11
C SER A 47 17.87 1.22 -5.01
N ASN A 48 18.73 2.24 -5.04
CA ASN A 48 18.53 3.40 -5.90
C ASN A 48 18.39 3.00 -7.38
N PHE A 49 19.08 1.95 -7.81
CA PHE A 49 18.97 1.41 -9.17
C PHE A 49 17.55 0.92 -9.47
N ILE A 50 16.97 0.12 -8.59
CA ILE A 50 15.60 -0.38 -8.75
C ILE A 50 14.60 0.78 -8.70
N THR A 51 14.76 1.70 -7.74
CA THR A 51 13.90 2.88 -7.65
C THR A 51 13.95 3.71 -8.94
N SER A 52 15.13 3.87 -9.54
CA SER A 52 15.29 4.58 -10.82
C SER A 52 14.56 3.89 -11.97
N ILE A 53 14.67 2.56 -12.08
CA ILE A 53 13.93 1.79 -13.09
C ILE A 53 12.42 1.95 -12.92
N LEU A 54 11.92 1.75 -11.71
CA LEU A 54 10.51 1.90 -11.42
C LEU A 54 10.01 3.33 -11.73
N THR A 55 10.81 4.34 -11.37
CA THR A 55 10.47 5.73 -11.67
C THR A 55 10.30 5.97 -13.17
N LYS A 56 11.23 5.48 -13.99
CA LYS A 56 11.11 5.58 -15.45
C LYS A 56 9.87 4.87 -15.98
N GLN A 57 9.59 3.66 -15.49
CA GLN A 57 8.40 2.90 -15.88
C GLN A 57 7.09 3.64 -15.52
N TYR A 58 7.00 4.14 -14.28
CA TYR A 58 5.81 4.88 -13.84
C TYR A 58 5.60 6.17 -14.63
N LEU A 59 6.65 6.93 -14.90
CA LEU A 59 6.57 8.13 -15.75
C LEU A 59 6.07 7.78 -17.16
N THR A 60 6.62 6.73 -17.77
CA THR A 60 6.22 6.28 -19.11
C THR A 60 4.76 5.83 -19.13
N ILE A 61 4.33 5.03 -18.14
CA ILE A 61 2.96 4.53 -18.06
C ILE A 61 1.99 5.70 -17.82
N THR A 62 2.33 6.62 -16.92
CA THR A 62 1.49 7.78 -16.63
C THR A 62 1.35 8.69 -17.85
N GLU A 63 2.44 8.94 -18.57
CA GLU A 63 2.39 9.72 -19.80
C GLU A 63 1.50 9.08 -20.87
N LYS A 64 1.63 7.78 -21.10
CA LYS A 64 0.73 7.03 -22.00
C LYS A 64 -0.72 7.08 -21.55
N ALA A 65 -0.97 6.97 -20.25
CA ALA A 65 -2.34 7.08 -19.72
C ALA A 65 -2.93 8.48 -19.91
N ARG A 66 -2.12 9.55 -19.77
CA ARG A 66 -2.54 10.93 -20.08
C ARG A 66 -2.86 11.11 -21.56
N GLN A 67 -2.12 10.42 -22.44
CA GLN A 67 -2.37 10.39 -23.89
C GLN A 67 -3.53 9.45 -24.27
N ARG A 68 -4.14 8.77 -23.30
CA ARG A 68 -5.25 7.82 -23.51
C ARG A 68 -4.84 6.63 -24.39
N ASP A 69 -3.58 6.16 -24.25
CA ASP A 69 -3.13 4.92 -24.91
C ASP A 69 -4.07 3.76 -24.55
N GLU A 70 -4.69 3.17 -25.56
CA GLU A 70 -5.75 2.16 -25.37
C GLU A 70 -5.26 0.94 -24.58
N ASN A 71 -4.01 0.49 -24.81
CA ASN A 71 -3.47 -0.68 -24.12
C ASN A 71 -3.23 -0.38 -22.65
N VAL A 72 -2.70 0.80 -22.32
CA VAL A 72 -2.45 1.22 -20.93
C VAL A 72 -3.77 1.42 -20.18
N VAL A 73 -4.75 2.04 -20.83
CA VAL A 73 -6.10 2.24 -20.26
C VAL A 73 -6.79 0.89 -20.03
N ALA A 74 -6.75 -0.02 -21.00
CA ALA A 74 -7.33 -1.34 -20.87
C ALA A 74 -6.69 -2.17 -19.73
N GLN A 75 -5.35 -2.05 -19.55
CA GLN A 75 -4.67 -2.71 -18.43
C GLN A 75 -5.03 -2.14 -17.06
N ALA A 76 -5.32 -0.85 -16.97
CA ALA A 76 -5.75 -0.22 -15.72
C ALA A 76 -7.17 -0.68 -15.33
N VAL A 77 -8.06 -0.86 -16.32
CA VAL A 77 -9.42 -1.35 -16.08
C VAL A 77 -9.37 -2.81 -15.60
N GLY A 78 -10.06 -3.10 -14.52
CA GLY A 78 -10.13 -4.45 -13.94
C GLY A 78 -8.93 -4.85 -13.05
N SER A 79 -7.84 -4.07 -13.03
CA SER A 79 -6.71 -4.31 -12.11
C SER A 79 -6.48 -3.19 -11.10
N MET A 80 -6.74 -1.93 -11.48
CA MET A 80 -6.53 -0.74 -10.64
C MET A 80 -7.80 0.09 -10.48
N VAL A 81 -8.71 0.03 -11.46
CA VAL A 81 -9.93 0.84 -11.48
C VAL A 81 -11.06 0.07 -12.13
N LYS A 82 -12.29 0.22 -11.62
CA LYS A 82 -13.50 -0.25 -12.30
C LYS A 82 -13.82 0.70 -13.46
N GLU A 83 -14.31 0.16 -14.58
CA GLU A 83 -14.63 0.94 -15.78
C GLU A 83 -15.46 2.19 -15.48
N LYS A 84 -16.49 2.07 -14.65
CA LYS A 84 -17.34 3.19 -14.22
C LYS A 84 -16.61 4.34 -13.50
N HIS A 85 -15.37 4.13 -13.08
CA HIS A 85 -14.54 5.13 -12.40
C HIS A 85 -13.31 5.53 -13.22
N LEU A 86 -13.17 5.02 -14.45
CA LEU A 86 -12.01 5.26 -15.30
C LEU A 86 -11.76 6.75 -15.54
N GLU A 87 -12.80 7.52 -15.83
CA GLU A 87 -12.67 8.96 -16.10
C GLU A 87 -12.07 9.72 -14.90
N ILE A 88 -12.54 9.40 -13.69
CA ILE A 88 -12.01 10.01 -12.46
C ILE A 88 -10.55 9.62 -12.26
N PHE A 89 -10.20 8.36 -12.52
CA PHE A 89 -8.83 7.86 -12.41
C PHE A 89 -7.89 8.56 -13.40
N LEU A 90 -8.30 8.71 -14.66
CA LEU A 90 -7.51 9.41 -15.68
C LEU A 90 -7.34 10.89 -15.33
N LYS A 91 -8.40 11.56 -14.86
CA LYS A 91 -8.33 12.94 -14.39
C LYS A 91 -7.35 13.11 -13.21
N LEU A 92 -7.26 12.11 -12.31
CA LEU A 92 -6.24 12.09 -11.26
C LEU A 92 -4.83 12.09 -11.85
N LEU A 93 -4.57 11.23 -12.84
CA LEU A 93 -3.27 11.13 -13.51
C LEU A 93 -2.92 12.39 -14.29
N ASP A 94 -3.90 13.05 -14.94
CA ASP A 94 -3.70 14.32 -15.64
C ASP A 94 -3.22 15.45 -14.70
N ASN A 95 -3.69 15.42 -13.45
CA ASN A 95 -3.33 16.41 -12.44
C ASN A 95 -2.08 16.05 -11.62
N MET A 96 -1.52 14.88 -11.79
CA MET A 96 -0.31 14.45 -11.08
C MET A 96 0.93 14.90 -11.86
N SER A 97 1.78 15.75 -11.29
CA SER A 97 3.03 16.16 -11.95
C SER A 97 4.07 15.03 -11.94
N ASP A 98 5.00 15.06 -12.90
CA ASP A 98 6.14 14.14 -12.93
C ASP A 98 7.01 14.26 -11.68
N THR A 99 7.17 15.47 -11.16
CA THR A 99 7.86 15.72 -9.88
C THR A 99 7.19 14.99 -8.73
N THR A 100 5.85 14.98 -8.69
CA THR A 100 5.09 14.22 -7.69
C THR A 100 5.38 12.73 -7.79
N ILE A 101 5.38 12.16 -8.99
CA ILE A 101 5.69 10.74 -9.23
C ILE A 101 7.12 10.41 -8.77
N VAL A 102 8.09 11.24 -9.15
CA VAL A 102 9.50 11.05 -8.77
C VAL A 102 9.68 11.09 -7.25
N ASN A 103 9.11 12.09 -6.59
CA ASN A 103 9.20 12.24 -5.13
C ASN A 103 8.49 11.11 -4.39
N TYR A 104 7.32 10.71 -4.88
CA TYR A 104 6.58 9.56 -4.36
C TYR A 104 7.44 8.27 -4.39
N LEU A 105 7.99 7.93 -5.55
CA LEU A 105 8.78 6.71 -5.71
C LEU A 105 10.11 6.74 -4.95
N LYS A 106 10.73 7.91 -4.82
CA LYS A 106 11.91 8.09 -3.94
C LYS A 106 11.55 7.85 -2.47
N ALA A 107 10.45 8.44 -2.00
CA ALA A 107 10.00 8.27 -0.62
C ALA A 107 9.66 6.80 -0.32
N VAL A 108 8.92 6.15 -1.22
CA VAL A 108 8.58 4.73 -1.12
C VAL A 108 9.83 3.84 -1.15
N GLY A 109 10.74 4.10 -2.08
CA GLY A 109 11.96 3.29 -2.26
C GLY A 109 12.95 3.43 -1.10
N SER A 110 13.00 4.58 -0.45
CA SER A 110 13.91 4.85 0.67
C SER A 110 13.37 4.40 2.04
N PHE A 111 12.07 4.20 2.16
CA PHE A 111 11.47 3.85 3.44
C PHE A 111 11.87 2.43 3.90
N LYS A 112 12.18 2.33 5.18
CA LYS A 112 12.36 1.04 5.86
C LYS A 112 11.69 1.10 7.22
N LEU A 113 10.78 0.17 7.46
CA LEU A 113 10.19 -0.02 8.78
C LEU A 113 11.30 -0.46 9.75
N PRO A 114 11.50 0.22 10.90
CA PRO A 114 12.44 -0.25 11.91
C PRO A 114 12.07 -1.66 12.39
N PRO A 115 13.04 -2.51 12.75
CA PRO A 115 12.74 -3.79 13.39
C PRO A 115 12.30 -3.57 14.84
N ASN A 116 11.48 -4.48 15.37
CA ASN A 116 11.20 -4.60 16.80
C ASN A 116 10.69 -3.29 17.46
N ILE A 117 9.76 -2.60 16.81
CA ILE A 117 9.04 -1.51 17.48
C ILE A 117 8.27 -2.12 18.66
N ASP A 118 8.60 -1.67 19.86
CA ASP A 118 7.97 -2.14 21.09
C ASP A 118 6.58 -1.52 21.24
N THR A 119 5.57 -2.26 20.83
CA THR A 119 4.14 -1.94 20.98
C THR A 119 3.36 -3.24 21.20
N PRO A 120 3.49 -3.85 22.40
CA PRO A 120 2.97 -5.19 22.66
C PRO A 120 1.45 -5.30 22.52
N SER A 121 0.73 -4.18 22.64
CA SER A 121 -0.73 -4.14 22.52
C SER A 121 -1.23 -4.03 21.07
N THR A 122 -0.36 -3.78 20.08
CA THR A 122 -0.77 -3.63 18.68
C THR A 122 -0.76 -4.97 17.95
N GLU A 123 -1.93 -5.40 17.49
CA GLU A 123 -2.06 -6.52 16.55
C GLU A 123 -1.70 -6.04 15.14
N ILE A 124 -0.72 -6.69 14.50
CA ILE A 124 -0.25 -6.31 13.16
C ILE A 124 -0.81 -7.31 12.14
N TYR A 125 -1.39 -6.76 11.07
CA TYR A 125 -1.85 -7.50 9.90
C TYR A 125 -1.16 -6.94 8.66
N TYR A 126 -0.58 -7.82 7.84
CA TYR A 126 -0.02 -7.47 6.55
C TYR A 126 -0.73 -8.25 5.46
N LEU A 127 -1.40 -7.53 4.58
CA LEU A 127 -2.22 -8.08 3.49
C LEU A 127 -1.48 -7.84 2.16
N HIS A 128 -1.45 -8.84 1.26
CA HIS A 128 -0.88 -8.64 -0.07
C HIS A 128 -1.35 -9.67 -1.09
N GLY A 129 -1.31 -9.31 -2.37
CA GLY A 129 -1.54 -10.21 -3.48
C GLY A 129 -0.36 -11.17 -3.74
N THR A 130 -0.54 -12.09 -4.67
CA THR A 130 0.50 -13.09 -5.02
C THR A 130 1.02 -12.98 -6.46
N LYS A 131 0.45 -12.11 -7.31
CA LYS A 131 0.96 -11.87 -8.67
C LYS A 131 2.42 -11.35 -8.64
N MET A 132 3.14 -11.44 -9.76
CA MET A 132 4.54 -11.03 -9.87
C MET A 132 4.75 -9.55 -9.51
N ALA A 133 3.80 -8.67 -9.84
CA ALA A 133 3.83 -7.25 -9.47
C ALA A 133 3.92 -7.02 -7.94
N GLU A 134 3.53 -8.02 -7.13
CA GLU A 134 3.61 -8.02 -5.66
C GLU A 134 4.94 -8.57 -5.11
N MET A 135 5.99 -8.68 -5.91
CA MET A 135 7.28 -9.20 -5.47
C MET A 135 7.85 -8.43 -4.25
N TYR A 136 7.66 -7.11 -4.23
CA TYR A 136 8.10 -6.27 -3.08
C TYR A 136 7.22 -6.48 -1.85
N ALA A 137 5.93 -6.73 -2.02
CA ALA A 137 5.04 -7.06 -0.92
C ALA A 137 5.43 -8.41 -0.30
N LYS A 138 5.77 -9.41 -1.11
CA LYS A 138 6.32 -10.70 -0.62
C LYS A 138 7.60 -10.52 0.19
N LYS A 139 8.51 -9.62 -0.26
CA LYS A 139 9.73 -9.28 0.48
C LYS A 139 9.38 -8.62 1.81
N THR A 140 8.41 -7.70 1.81
CA THR A 140 7.92 -7.04 3.02
C THR A 140 7.27 -8.04 3.98
N ALA A 141 6.43 -8.96 3.50
CA ALA A 141 5.82 -10.00 4.32
C ALA A 141 6.87 -10.84 5.06
N LYS A 142 7.94 -11.26 4.35
CA LYS A 142 9.07 -11.98 4.97
C LYS A 142 9.77 -11.12 6.04
N TYR A 143 9.98 -9.84 5.75
CA TYR A 143 10.60 -8.91 6.70
C TYR A 143 9.74 -8.74 7.95
N ILE A 144 8.45 -8.52 7.79
CA ILE A 144 7.49 -8.39 8.90
C ILE A 144 7.50 -9.66 9.74
N LYS A 145 7.36 -10.83 9.14
CA LYS A 145 7.32 -12.10 9.89
C LYS A 145 8.61 -12.35 10.67
N LYS A 146 9.76 -11.92 10.14
CA LYS A 146 11.05 -12.03 10.83
C LYS A 146 11.16 -11.09 12.03
N ASN A 147 10.71 -9.84 11.92
CA ASN A 147 10.93 -8.78 12.91
C ASN A 147 9.73 -8.58 13.85
N TYR A 148 8.57 -9.09 13.46
CA TYR A 148 7.30 -9.05 14.19
C TYR A 148 6.66 -10.44 14.13
N PRO A 149 7.15 -11.43 14.89
CA PRO A 149 6.73 -12.85 14.75
C PRO A 149 5.23 -13.07 14.95
N ASN A 150 4.60 -12.23 15.78
CA ASN A 150 3.16 -12.29 16.07
C ASN A 150 2.29 -11.62 14.98
N ALA A 151 2.90 -11.01 13.96
CA ALA A 151 2.14 -10.39 12.87
C ALA A 151 1.41 -11.45 12.03
N ASN A 152 0.18 -11.14 11.67
CA ASN A 152 -0.66 -11.96 10.80
C ASN A 152 -0.39 -11.58 9.33
N ILE A 153 -0.02 -12.56 8.50
CA ILE A 153 0.15 -12.37 7.07
C ILE A 153 -1.04 -12.99 6.36
N ILE A 154 -1.75 -12.19 5.57
CA ILE A 154 -2.91 -12.61 4.77
C ILE A 154 -2.58 -12.41 3.30
N THR A 155 -2.76 -13.45 2.50
CA THR A 155 -2.49 -13.42 1.06
C THR A 155 -3.79 -13.49 0.27
N PHE A 156 -3.88 -12.66 -0.78
CA PHE A 156 -4.93 -12.73 -1.79
C PHE A 156 -4.36 -13.43 -3.03
N ASP A 157 -4.68 -14.71 -3.17
CA ASP A 157 -4.10 -15.52 -4.24
C ASP A 157 -4.53 -15.05 -5.63
N GLY A 158 -3.58 -15.01 -6.55
CA GLY A 158 -3.80 -14.53 -7.92
C GLY A 158 -4.11 -13.02 -8.06
N LYS A 159 -3.99 -12.21 -7.00
CA LYS A 159 -4.26 -10.78 -7.03
C LYS A 159 -2.99 -9.95 -7.22
N ALA A 160 -3.13 -8.81 -7.89
CA ALA A 160 -2.09 -7.80 -8.06
C ALA A 160 -2.10 -6.79 -6.90
N HIS A 161 -1.34 -5.71 -7.04
CA HIS A 161 -1.18 -4.64 -6.06
C HIS A 161 -2.51 -3.99 -5.70
N CYS A 162 -2.98 -4.21 -4.47
CA CYS A 162 -4.25 -3.69 -3.95
C CYS A 162 -5.49 -4.08 -4.81
N GLU A 163 -5.36 -5.03 -5.74
CA GLU A 163 -6.44 -5.40 -6.66
C GLU A 163 -7.71 -5.81 -5.90
N ASP A 164 -7.56 -6.54 -4.80
CA ASP A 164 -8.71 -7.03 -4.06
C ASP A 164 -9.51 -5.88 -3.43
N ALA A 165 -8.82 -4.92 -2.81
CA ALA A 165 -9.45 -3.73 -2.26
C ALA A 165 -10.13 -2.84 -3.32
N LEU A 166 -9.49 -2.69 -4.48
CA LEU A 166 -9.94 -1.75 -5.53
C LEU A 166 -11.05 -2.36 -6.41
N ILE A 167 -10.97 -3.65 -6.71
CA ILE A 167 -11.84 -4.33 -7.67
C ILE A 167 -12.85 -5.25 -6.99
N ASN A 168 -12.41 -6.06 -6.02
CA ASN A 168 -13.24 -7.06 -5.34
C ASN A 168 -13.64 -6.60 -3.93
N SER A 169 -14.08 -5.35 -3.80
CA SER A 169 -14.29 -4.68 -2.53
C SER A 169 -15.21 -5.42 -1.53
N GLU A 170 -16.17 -6.21 -1.99
CA GLU A 170 -17.04 -7.00 -1.10
C GLU A 170 -16.27 -8.14 -0.41
N GLU A 171 -15.49 -8.90 -1.17
CA GLU A 171 -14.63 -9.97 -0.63
C GLU A 171 -13.59 -9.38 0.32
N HIS A 172 -12.99 -8.27 -0.09
CA HIS A 172 -12.02 -7.55 0.73
C HIS A 172 -12.61 -7.07 2.07
N ILE A 173 -13.80 -6.47 2.05
CA ILE A 173 -14.52 -6.06 3.26
C ILE A 173 -14.80 -7.26 4.17
N ASN A 174 -15.12 -8.41 3.63
CA ASN A 174 -15.33 -9.63 4.43
C ASN A 174 -14.05 -10.06 5.17
N VAL A 175 -12.89 -9.90 4.54
CA VAL A 175 -11.58 -10.14 5.20
C VAL A 175 -11.35 -9.11 6.30
N LEU A 176 -11.55 -7.82 6.02
CA LEU A 176 -11.42 -6.77 7.02
C LEU A 176 -12.36 -6.98 8.21
N ASN A 177 -13.61 -7.35 7.97
CA ASN A 177 -14.58 -7.64 9.03
C ASN A 177 -14.14 -8.80 9.95
N LYS A 178 -13.45 -9.81 9.41
CA LYS A 178 -12.87 -10.90 10.23
C LYS A 178 -11.71 -10.40 11.09
N ILE A 179 -10.91 -9.48 10.59
CA ILE A 179 -9.81 -8.86 11.34
C ILE A 179 -10.37 -7.96 12.46
N LEU A 180 -11.46 -7.26 12.21
CA LEU A 180 -12.02 -6.25 13.12
C LEU A 180 -12.85 -6.84 14.26
N ARG A 181 -13.23 -8.08 14.17
CA ARG A 181 -13.91 -8.83 15.26
C ARG A 181 -12.87 -9.26 16.32
#